data_78075e066131993a11a8a8baddc9ca97
#
_entry.id   78075e066131993a11a8a8baddc9ca97
#
_cell.length_a   1.000
_cell.length_b   1.000
_cell.length_c   1.000
_cell.angle_alpha   90.00
_cell.angle_beta   90.00
_cell.angle_gamma   90.00
#
_symmetry.space_group_name_H-M   'P 1'
#
loop_
_entity.id
_entity.type
_entity.pdbx_description
1 polymer ?
#
loop_
_entity_poly.entity_id
_entity_poly.type
_entity_poly.pdbx_seq_one_letter_code
_entity_poly.pdbx_strand_id
1 'polypeptide(L)'
;MADGTLLLTTGDGFDYREEAQNVDSNLGKIIRINRDGSVPEDNPYADRGMPGAAVWSYGHRNPQGLVVDPKTSIVYQHEHGPQGGDEVNRIEPGLNYGWPAICWGIDYNGARISPYTELPGMEQPLIYWVPSIAPSGMAIYRGDRFPEWDGNLFVGALVDKEVRRLVLEDGVIVEEQALFSDLEERIRDVRVSPDGYLYLVTDSDQGRILRVER
;
A
#
# COMPACT_ATOMS: atom_id res chain seq x y z
N MET A 1 -8.02 -6.79 -10.78
CA MET A 1 -7.10 -7.80 -11.34
C MET A 1 -7.42 -8.03 -12.82
N ALA A 2 -6.45 -8.52 -13.59
CA ALA A 2 -6.67 -8.82 -15.02
C ALA A 2 -7.70 -9.93 -15.25
N ASP A 3 -7.86 -10.84 -14.32
CA ASP A 3 -8.85 -11.91 -14.29
C ASP A 3 -10.29 -11.45 -13.95
N GLY A 4 -10.47 -10.17 -13.68
CA GLY A 4 -11.75 -9.57 -13.30
C GLY A 4 -12.10 -9.67 -11.83
N THR A 5 -11.25 -10.24 -10.97
CA THR A 5 -11.43 -10.24 -9.53
C THR A 5 -11.12 -8.87 -8.91
N LEU A 6 -11.57 -8.66 -7.68
CA LEU A 6 -11.37 -7.46 -6.90
C LEU A 6 -10.44 -7.76 -5.71
N LEU A 7 -9.53 -6.84 -5.42
CA LEU A 7 -8.76 -6.82 -4.18
C LEU A 7 -9.31 -5.71 -3.28
N LEU A 8 -9.49 -6.02 -1.99
CA LEU A 8 -9.91 -5.09 -0.97
C LEU A 8 -8.93 -5.16 0.20
N THR A 9 -8.62 -4.02 0.79
CA THR A 9 -7.77 -3.92 1.97
C THR A 9 -8.59 -3.67 3.22
N THR A 10 -8.19 -4.25 4.32
CA THR A 10 -8.78 -4.02 5.65
C THR A 10 -7.67 -3.69 6.65
N GLY A 11 -7.93 -2.75 7.54
CA GLY A 11 -7.04 -2.45 8.66
C GLY A 11 -7.22 -3.45 9.83
N ASP A 12 -6.31 -3.37 10.79
CA ASP A 12 -6.26 -4.23 11.98
C ASP A 12 -7.32 -3.89 13.04
N GLY A 13 -8.12 -2.82 12.83
CA GLY A 13 -9.12 -2.35 13.79
C GLY A 13 -8.53 -1.68 15.02
N PHE A 14 -7.26 -1.31 15.00
CA PHE A 14 -6.49 -0.59 16.03
C PHE A 14 -6.32 -1.38 17.35
N ASP A 15 -7.41 -1.72 18.04
CA ASP A 15 -7.39 -2.48 19.30
C ASP A 15 -7.24 -4.00 19.08
N TYR A 16 -7.33 -4.45 17.84
CA TYR A 16 -7.35 -5.87 17.47
C TYR A 16 -6.15 -6.28 16.62
N ARG A 17 -5.01 -5.62 16.82
CA ARG A 17 -3.79 -5.81 15.99
C ARG A 17 -3.37 -7.28 15.84
N GLU A 18 -3.59 -8.11 16.84
CA GLU A 18 -3.24 -9.53 16.83
C GLU A 18 -4.04 -10.32 15.79
N GLU A 19 -5.23 -9.85 15.44
CA GLU A 19 -6.08 -10.45 14.41
C GLU A 19 -5.45 -10.33 13.00
N ALA A 20 -4.49 -9.43 12.80
CA ALA A 20 -3.76 -9.34 11.55
C ALA A 20 -3.01 -10.65 11.22
N GLN A 21 -2.57 -11.41 12.23
CA GLN A 21 -1.91 -12.71 12.09
C GLN A 21 -2.90 -13.89 12.01
N ASN A 22 -4.17 -13.69 12.33
CA ASN A 22 -5.19 -14.72 12.27
C ASN A 22 -5.82 -14.76 10.87
N VAL A 23 -5.54 -15.79 10.08
CA VAL A 23 -6.10 -15.96 8.72
C VAL A 23 -7.64 -16.07 8.74
N ASP A 24 -8.23 -16.56 9.82
CA ASP A 24 -9.68 -16.68 9.95
C ASP A 24 -10.36 -15.41 10.47
N SER A 25 -9.69 -14.25 10.32
CA SER A 25 -10.19 -12.90 10.60
C SER A 25 -10.10 -12.02 9.36
N ASN A 26 -11.03 -11.06 9.22
CA ASN A 26 -10.98 -10.06 8.15
C ASN A 26 -10.11 -8.84 8.52
N LEU A 27 -9.56 -8.76 9.72
CA LEU A 27 -8.76 -7.62 10.16
C LEU A 27 -7.29 -7.77 9.73
N GLY A 28 -6.73 -6.69 9.18
CA GLY A 28 -5.34 -6.66 8.71
C GLY A 28 -5.07 -7.59 7.52
N LYS A 29 -5.93 -7.53 6.50
CA LYS A 29 -5.92 -8.42 5.33
C LYS A 29 -5.95 -7.66 4.01
N ILE A 30 -5.45 -8.32 2.97
CA ILE A 30 -5.92 -8.10 1.62
C ILE A 30 -6.82 -9.28 1.27
N ILE A 31 -8.03 -9.00 0.78
CA ILE A 31 -9.07 -9.97 0.45
C ILE A 31 -9.23 -9.96 -1.06
N ARG A 32 -9.38 -11.15 -1.67
CA ARG A 32 -9.71 -11.28 -3.10
C ARG A 32 -11.06 -11.95 -3.27
N ILE A 33 -11.93 -11.29 -4.03
CA ILE A 33 -13.28 -11.77 -4.33
C ILE A 33 -13.62 -11.60 -5.82
N ASN A 34 -14.57 -12.36 -6.29
CA ASN A 34 -15.23 -12.15 -7.57
C ASN A 34 -16.12 -10.90 -7.51
N ARG A 35 -16.55 -10.38 -8.69
CA ARG A 35 -17.44 -9.20 -8.78
C ARG A 35 -18.82 -9.42 -8.16
N ASP A 36 -19.26 -10.66 -8.05
CA ASP A 36 -20.53 -11.04 -7.42
C ASP A 36 -20.41 -11.28 -5.92
N GLY A 37 -19.19 -11.09 -5.34
CA GLY A 37 -18.90 -11.30 -3.93
C GLY A 37 -18.53 -12.74 -3.54
N SER A 38 -18.58 -13.68 -4.47
CA SER A 38 -18.11 -15.04 -4.22
C SER A 38 -16.59 -15.11 -4.09
N VAL A 39 -16.08 -16.17 -3.47
CA VAL A 39 -14.65 -16.39 -3.30
C VAL A 39 -14.11 -17.16 -4.49
N PRO A 40 -13.01 -16.69 -5.14
CA PRO A 40 -12.30 -17.47 -6.16
C PRO A 40 -11.75 -18.79 -5.61
N GLU A 41 -11.91 -19.87 -6.38
CA GLU A 41 -11.46 -21.23 -5.98
C GLU A 41 -9.94 -21.35 -5.88
N ASP A 42 -9.21 -20.46 -6.56
CA ASP A 42 -7.74 -20.39 -6.58
C ASP A 42 -7.17 -19.41 -5.54
N ASN A 43 -7.97 -18.95 -4.58
CA ASN A 43 -7.44 -18.19 -3.44
C ASN A 43 -6.53 -19.06 -2.58
N PRO A 44 -5.48 -18.49 -1.95
CA PRO A 44 -4.49 -19.25 -1.17
C PRO A 44 -5.09 -20.11 -0.05
N TYR A 45 -6.24 -19.69 0.48
CA TYR A 45 -6.91 -20.33 1.61
C TYR A 45 -8.35 -20.74 1.26
N ALA A 46 -8.64 -21.02 -0.03
CA ALA A 46 -9.99 -21.33 -0.53
C ALA A 46 -10.65 -22.55 0.14
N ASP A 47 -9.84 -23.48 0.67
CA ASP A 47 -10.29 -24.67 1.39
C ASP A 47 -10.75 -24.38 2.82
N ARG A 48 -10.54 -23.15 3.32
CA ARG A 48 -11.05 -22.71 4.63
C ARG A 48 -12.51 -22.27 4.54
N GLY A 49 -13.16 -22.19 5.71
CA GLY A 49 -14.43 -21.47 5.82
C GLY A 49 -14.25 -19.95 5.75
N MET A 50 -15.34 -19.23 5.49
CA MET A 50 -15.33 -17.76 5.62
C MET A 50 -15.01 -17.35 7.07
N PRO A 51 -14.24 -16.26 7.30
CA PRO A 51 -13.71 -15.33 6.32
C PRO A 51 -12.37 -15.76 5.66
N GLY A 52 -11.68 -16.78 6.19
CA GLY A 52 -10.35 -17.19 5.76
C GLY A 52 -10.25 -17.47 4.25
N ALA A 53 -11.27 -18.10 3.66
CA ALA A 53 -11.29 -18.43 2.23
C ALA A 53 -11.08 -17.22 1.31
N ALA A 54 -11.49 -16.02 1.73
CA ALA A 54 -11.36 -14.79 0.96
C ALA A 54 -9.98 -14.12 1.10
N VAL A 55 -9.14 -14.55 2.04
CA VAL A 55 -7.85 -13.93 2.32
C VAL A 55 -6.87 -14.16 1.16
N TRP A 56 -6.28 -13.06 0.67
CA TRP A 56 -5.21 -13.06 -0.33
C TRP A 56 -3.83 -12.97 0.32
N SER A 57 -3.68 -12.03 1.28
CA SER A 57 -2.49 -11.88 2.13
C SER A 57 -2.90 -11.36 3.50
N TYR A 58 -2.01 -11.47 4.49
CA TYR A 58 -2.31 -11.13 5.88
C TYR A 58 -1.11 -10.48 6.59
N GLY A 59 -1.32 -10.04 7.83
CA GLY A 59 -0.28 -9.35 8.58
C GLY A 59 -0.12 -7.89 8.17
N HIS A 60 -1.23 -7.22 7.80
CA HIS A 60 -1.28 -5.81 7.46
C HIS A 60 -1.81 -4.99 8.63
N ARG A 61 -1.31 -3.75 8.77
CA ARG A 61 -1.74 -2.83 9.83
C ARG A 61 -2.87 -1.91 9.36
N ASN A 62 -2.56 -1.00 8.47
CA ASN A 62 -3.46 0.06 8.02
C ASN A 62 -3.20 0.41 6.55
N PRO A 63 -3.58 -0.47 5.62
CA PRO A 63 -3.43 -0.23 4.20
C PRO A 63 -4.19 1.02 3.74
N GLN A 64 -3.55 1.87 2.94
CA GLN A 64 -4.14 3.10 2.40
C GLN A 64 -4.16 3.10 0.88
N GLY A 65 -3.12 2.61 0.22
CA GLY A 65 -3.03 2.51 -1.22
C GLY A 65 -2.84 1.09 -1.69
N LEU A 66 -3.54 0.71 -2.76
CA LEU A 66 -3.40 -0.56 -3.45
C LEU A 66 -3.49 -0.33 -4.95
N VAL A 67 -2.48 -0.75 -5.69
CA VAL A 67 -2.46 -0.66 -7.16
C VAL A 67 -2.01 -1.97 -7.77
N VAL A 68 -2.57 -2.28 -8.93
CA VAL A 68 -2.14 -3.40 -9.76
C VAL A 68 -1.51 -2.81 -11.02
N ASP A 69 -0.27 -3.16 -11.29
CA ASP A 69 0.39 -2.75 -12.52
C ASP A 69 -0.29 -3.44 -13.72
N PRO A 70 -0.89 -2.68 -14.64
CA PRO A 70 -1.61 -3.27 -15.78
C PRO A 70 -0.69 -4.00 -16.77
N LYS A 71 0.64 -3.75 -16.72
CA LYS A 71 1.62 -4.35 -17.63
C LYS A 71 2.21 -5.65 -17.09
N THR A 72 2.46 -5.71 -15.77
CA THR A 72 3.12 -6.84 -15.14
C THR A 72 2.20 -7.68 -14.26
N SER A 73 1.01 -7.15 -13.92
CA SER A 73 0.07 -7.70 -12.93
C SER A 73 0.61 -7.75 -11.50
N ILE A 74 1.77 -7.15 -11.23
CA ILE A 74 2.30 -7.03 -9.87
C ILE A 74 1.38 -6.11 -9.05
N VAL A 75 1.11 -6.53 -7.82
CA VAL A 75 0.29 -5.77 -6.85
C VAL A 75 1.24 -5.06 -5.90
N TYR A 76 1.06 -3.76 -5.76
CA TYR A 76 1.75 -2.94 -4.75
C TYR A 76 0.73 -2.38 -3.78
N GLN A 77 1.11 -2.36 -2.52
CA GLN A 77 0.32 -1.81 -1.43
C GLN A 77 1.23 -0.98 -0.54
N HIS A 78 0.71 0.11 0.01
CA HIS A 78 1.35 0.80 1.12
C HIS A 78 0.41 0.93 2.31
N GLU A 79 1.01 1.03 3.48
CA GLU A 79 0.28 1.14 4.73
C GLU A 79 0.97 2.07 5.73
N HIS A 80 0.17 2.60 6.65
CA HIS A 80 0.69 3.33 7.79
C HIS A 80 1.25 2.38 8.84
N GLY A 81 2.47 2.63 9.26
CA GLY A 81 2.98 2.15 10.54
C GLY A 81 2.30 2.85 11.72
N PRO A 82 2.65 2.52 12.96
CA PRO A 82 2.14 3.23 14.12
C PRO A 82 2.79 4.64 14.22
N GLN A 83 3.78 4.83 15.04
CA GLN A 83 4.58 6.05 15.04
C GLN A 83 5.89 5.78 14.28
N GLY A 84 5.89 6.05 12.97
CA GLY A 84 6.90 5.60 12.01
C GLY A 84 6.66 4.18 11.50
N GLY A 85 7.46 3.73 10.53
CA GLY A 85 7.34 2.42 9.92
C GLY A 85 6.20 2.30 8.92
N ASP A 86 5.86 3.39 8.21
CA ASP A 86 5.03 3.30 7.00
C ASP A 86 5.78 2.49 5.95
N GLU A 87 5.08 1.69 5.15
CA GLU A 87 5.69 0.70 4.27
C GLU A 87 5.10 0.74 2.86
N VAL A 88 5.92 0.33 1.88
CA VAL A 88 5.43 -0.12 0.56
C VAL A 88 5.80 -1.57 0.40
N ASN A 89 4.81 -2.38 0.06
CA ASN A 89 4.92 -3.81 -0.09
C ASN A 89 4.59 -4.25 -1.52
N ARG A 90 5.31 -5.24 -2.03
CA ARG A 90 4.90 -6.04 -3.17
C ARG A 90 4.09 -7.20 -2.65
N ILE A 91 2.83 -7.29 -3.09
CA ILE A 91 1.88 -8.26 -2.54
C ILE A 91 1.84 -9.53 -3.37
N GLU A 92 2.11 -10.65 -2.70
CA GLU A 92 2.02 -11.99 -3.24
C GLU A 92 0.94 -12.80 -2.49
N PRO A 93 0.28 -13.75 -3.16
CA PRO A 93 -0.78 -14.54 -2.54
C PRO A 93 -0.26 -15.46 -1.43
N GLY A 94 -1.01 -15.54 -0.33
CA GLY A 94 -0.73 -16.44 0.79
C GLY A 94 0.37 -15.98 1.73
N LEU A 95 1.04 -14.84 1.47
CA LEU A 95 2.16 -14.39 2.28
C LEU A 95 1.75 -13.53 3.47
N ASN A 96 2.61 -13.54 4.51
CA ASN A 96 2.48 -12.81 5.76
C ASN A 96 3.37 -11.58 5.77
N TYR A 97 2.78 -10.37 5.94
CA TYR A 97 3.49 -9.09 5.95
C TYR A 97 3.85 -8.62 7.38
N GLY A 98 3.65 -9.48 8.36
CA GLY A 98 4.33 -9.46 9.65
C GLY A 98 3.68 -8.64 10.75
N TRP A 99 2.82 -7.66 10.48
CA TRP A 99 2.18 -6.89 11.55
C TRP A 99 1.32 -7.79 12.46
N PRO A 100 1.37 -7.66 13.80
CA PRO A 100 2.26 -6.81 14.62
C PRO A 100 3.53 -7.53 15.09
N ALA A 101 3.79 -8.76 14.64
CA ALA A 101 4.92 -9.57 15.09
C ALA A 101 6.27 -8.96 14.70
N ILE A 102 6.34 -8.27 13.56
CA ILE A 102 7.45 -7.38 13.17
C ILE A 102 6.92 -5.96 12.99
N CYS A 103 7.75 -4.95 13.31
CA CYS A 103 7.35 -3.55 13.21
C CYS A 103 8.57 -2.63 13.21
N TRP A 104 8.59 -1.64 12.31
CA TRP A 104 9.63 -0.61 12.22
C TRP A 104 9.34 0.62 13.07
N GLY A 105 8.10 0.81 13.52
CA GLY A 105 7.68 1.92 14.36
C GLY A 105 7.50 1.55 15.84
N ILE A 106 7.03 2.53 16.60
CA ILE A 106 6.68 2.37 18.02
C ILE A 106 5.23 2.73 18.27
N ASP A 107 4.66 2.26 19.36
CA ASP A 107 3.29 2.60 19.77
C ASP A 107 3.16 4.11 20.06
N TYR A 108 1.96 4.67 19.93
CA TYR A 108 1.69 6.08 20.20
C TYR A 108 1.95 6.49 21.67
N ASN A 109 1.97 5.55 22.60
CA ASN A 109 2.36 5.76 23.98
C ASN A 109 3.89 5.66 24.20
N GLY A 110 4.67 5.44 23.13
CA GLY A 110 6.12 5.31 23.15
C GLY A 110 6.64 3.91 23.47
N ALA A 111 5.74 2.93 23.71
CA ALA A 111 6.15 1.56 23.93
C ALA A 111 6.58 0.87 22.63
N ARG A 112 7.49 -0.09 22.75
CA ARG A 112 7.85 -0.96 21.64
C ARG A 112 6.74 -1.99 21.43
N ILE A 113 6.25 -2.10 20.18
CA ILE A 113 5.22 -3.07 19.78
C ILE A 113 5.85 -4.46 19.63
N SER A 114 6.93 -4.53 18.85
CA SER A 114 7.71 -5.76 18.67
C SER A 114 9.20 -5.46 18.86
N PRO A 115 9.97 -6.40 19.41
CA PRO A 115 11.44 -6.29 19.40
C PRO A 115 12.05 -6.63 18.02
N TYR A 116 11.24 -7.15 17.09
CA TYR A 116 11.70 -7.65 15.81
C TYR A 116 11.27 -6.74 14.68
N THR A 117 12.14 -6.56 13.70
CA THR A 117 11.88 -5.93 12.41
C THR A 117 11.83 -6.95 11.27
N GLU A 118 12.31 -8.17 11.53
CA GLU A 118 12.27 -9.30 10.61
C GLU A 118 12.08 -10.61 11.37
N LEU A 119 11.34 -11.55 10.80
CA LEU A 119 11.18 -12.92 11.29
C LEU A 119 11.04 -13.88 10.09
N PRO A 120 11.49 -15.14 10.23
CA PRO A 120 11.30 -16.14 9.18
C PRO A 120 9.83 -16.34 8.81
N GLY A 121 9.53 -16.36 7.50
CA GLY A 121 8.16 -16.53 6.99
C GLY A 121 7.32 -15.26 7.01
N MET A 122 7.94 -14.10 7.24
CA MET A 122 7.33 -12.79 7.12
C MET A 122 8.05 -11.96 6.07
N GLU A 123 7.28 -11.35 5.17
CA GLU A 123 7.80 -10.55 4.07
C GLU A 123 8.32 -9.21 4.58
N GLN A 124 9.36 -8.72 3.91
CA GLN A 124 9.93 -7.41 4.19
C GLN A 124 9.41 -6.38 3.18
N PRO A 125 9.17 -5.14 3.61
CA PRO A 125 8.75 -4.08 2.71
C PRO A 125 9.85 -3.76 1.68
N LEU A 126 9.44 -3.28 0.50
CA LEU A 126 10.35 -2.74 -0.50
C LEU A 126 11.04 -1.47 -0.02
N ILE A 127 10.35 -0.67 0.77
CA ILE A 127 10.82 0.53 1.47
C ILE A 127 9.96 0.78 2.69
N TYR A 128 10.55 1.39 3.72
CA TYR A 128 9.82 1.88 4.89
C TYR A 128 10.32 3.27 5.30
N TRP A 129 9.48 4.03 6.02
CA TRP A 129 9.79 5.40 6.46
C TRP A 129 9.71 5.55 7.98
N VAL A 130 10.81 6.04 8.57
CA VAL A 130 10.90 6.47 9.97
C VAL A 130 11.65 7.80 9.98
N PRO A 131 10.98 8.91 10.31
CA PRO A 131 9.60 9.05 10.77
C PRO A 131 8.55 8.76 9.68
N SER A 132 7.27 8.64 10.08
CA SER A 132 6.14 8.47 9.19
C SER A 132 5.99 9.66 8.24
N ILE A 133 5.78 9.38 6.96
CA ILE A 133 5.38 10.36 5.94
C ILE A 133 3.86 10.48 5.81
N ALA A 134 3.12 9.57 6.43
CA ALA A 134 1.69 9.35 6.30
C ALA A 134 1.27 9.17 4.83
N PRO A 135 1.64 8.03 4.19
CA PRO A 135 1.31 7.76 2.79
C PRO A 135 -0.21 7.70 2.59
N SER A 136 -0.68 8.20 1.46
CA SER A 136 -2.10 8.40 1.17
C SER A 136 -2.54 7.69 -0.12
N GLY A 137 -2.79 8.42 -1.22
CA GLY A 137 -3.05 7.81 -2.50
C GLY A 137 -1.80 7.28 -3.18
N MET A 138 -1.97 6.25 -4.02
CA MET A 138 -0.88 5.67 -4.80
C MET A 138 -1.31 5.42 -6.24
N ALA A 139 -0.37 5.63 -7.17
CA ALA A 139 -0.53 5.27 -8.57
C ALA A 139 0.77 4.68 -9.12
N ILE A 140 0.65 3.72 -10.04
CA ILE A 140 1.74 3.35 -10.92
C ILE A 140 1.59 4.13 -12.22
N TYR A 141 2.65 4.81 -12.64
CA TYR A 141 2.60 5.55 -13.90
C TYR A 141 2.79 4.59 -15.07
N ARG A 142 1.87 4.67 -16.03
CA ARG A 142 1.96 4.03 -17.33
C ARG A 142 1.47 5.02 -18.39
N GLY A 143 2.39 5.49 -19.23
CA GLY A 143 2.04 6.45 -20.26
C GLY A 143 3.24 7.08 -20.94
N ASP A 144 2.99 7.76 -22.08
CA ASP A 144 4.04 8.32 -22.95
C ASP A 144 4.34 9.80 -22.69
N ARG A 145 3.55 10.48 -21.82
CA ARG A 145 3.77 11.91 -21.56
C ARG A 145 5.03 12.18 -20.75
N PHE A 146 5.31 11.29 -19.80
CA PHE A 146 6.50 11.31 -18.96
C PHE A 146 7.21 9.96 -19.08
N PRO A 147 7.87 9.68 -20.21
CA PRO A 147 8.46 8.36 -20.48
C PRO A 147 9.50 7.95 -19.42
N GLU A 148 10.16 8.92 -18.78
CA GLU A 148 11.07 8.71 -17.65
C GLU A 148 10.39 8.25 -16.35
N TRP A 149 9.06 8.27 -16.33
CA TRP A 149 8.23 7.82 -15.20
C TRP A 149 7.56 6.47 -15.44
N ASP A 150 7.66 5.92 -16.67
CA ASP A 150 6.98 4.65 -16.98
C ASP A 150 7.44 3.53 -16.03
N GLY A 151 6.49 2.93 -15.35
CA GLY A 151 6.73 1.87 -14.37
C GLY A 151 7.03 2.34 -12.96
N ASN A 152 7.10 3.65 -12.69
CA ASN A 152 7.38 4.13 -11.33
C ASN A 152 6.09 4.23 -10.50
N LEU A 153 6.22 4.03 -9.18
CA LEU A 153 5.16 4.31 -8.22
C LEU A 153 5.22 5.77 -7.77
N PHE A 154 4.05 6.35 -7.56
CA PHE A 154 3.86 7.69 -7.00
C PHE A 154 2.98 7.56 -5.76
N VAL A 155 3.49 8.00 -4.62
CA VAL A 155 2.83 7.92 -3.31
C VAL A 155 2.66 9.33 -2.76
N GLY A 156 1.42 9.74 -2.50
CA GLY A 156 1.14 11.00 -1.83
C GLY A 156 1.52 10.93 -0.35
N ALA A 157 2.10 12.00 0.19
CA ALA A 157 2.47 12.12 1.59
C ALA A 157 1.68 13.25 2.26
N LEU A 158 1.03 12.95 3.39
CA LEU A 158 0.25 13.92 4.14
C LEU A 158 1.12 14.73 5.12
N VAL A 159 2.13 14.10 5.74
CA VAL A 159 3.02 14.76 6.70
C VAL A 159 4.10 15.51 5.97
N ASP A 160 4.80 14.87 5.03
CA ASP A 160 5.89 15.49 4.28
C ASP A 160 5.40 16.49 3.21
N LYS A 161 4.08 16.49 2.91
CA LYS A 161 3.44 17.43 1.97
C LYS A 161 4.04 17.40 0.57
N GLU A 162 4.25 16.22 0.06
CA GLU A 162 4.90 15.98 -1.22
C GLU A 162 4.40 14.68 -1.87
N VAL A 163 4.95 14.32 -3.01
CA VAL A 163 4.78 13.03 -3.65
C VAL A 163 6.12 12.31 -3.66
N ARG A 164 6.16 11.08 -3.15
CA ARG A 164 7.31 10.18 -3.30
C ARG A 164 7.21 9.44 -4.62
N ARG A 165 8.15 9.70 -5.52
CA ARG A 165 8.37 8.89 -6.71
C ARG A 165 9.33 7.77 -6.35
N LEU A 166 8.91 6.53 -6.54
CA LEU A 166 9.71 5.34 -6.30
C LEU A 166 10.03 4.70 -7.65
N VAL A 167 11.29 4.69 -8.01
CA VAL A 167 11.78 4.11 -9.26
C VAL A 167 11.90 2.61 -9.08
N LEU A 168 11.21 1.86 -9.93
CA LEU A 168 11.19 0.40 -9.89
C LEU A 168 12.05 -0.18 -11.02
N GLU A 169 12.95 -1.11 -10.67
CA GLU A 169 13.66 -1.99 -11.59
C GLU A 169 13.43 -3.43 -11.14
N ASP A 170 12.92 -4.27 -12.04
CA ASP A 170 12.60 -5.68 -11.76
C ASP A 170 11.73 -5.91 -10.50
N GLY A 171 10.86 -4.93 -10.20
CA GLY A 171 9.94 -4.99 -9.05
C GLY A 171 10.57 -4.61 -7.71
N VAL A 172 11.79 -4.08 -7.71
CA VAL A 172 12.52 -3.56 -6.54
C VAL A 172 12.65 -2.04 -6.65
N ILE A 173 12.55 -1.33 -5.54
CA ILE A 173 12.78 0.12 -5.50
C ILE A 173 14.29 0.36 -5.49
N VAL A 174 14.78 1.07 -6.53
CA VAL A 174 16.20 1.40 -6.69
C VAL A 174 16.51 2.87 -6.39
N GLU A 175 15.51 3.74 -6.45
CA GLU A 175 15.65 5.17 -6.16
C GLU A 175 14.34 5.72 -5.60
N GLU A 176 14.46 6.69 -4.69
CA GLU A 176 13.35 7.47 -4.14
C GLU A 176 13.60 8.96 -4.39
N GLN A 177 12.57 9.67 -4.85
CA GLN A 177 12.62 11.12 -5.09
C GLN A 177 11.41 11.80 -4.46
N ALA A 178 11.65 12.93 -3.78
CA ALA A 178 10.61 13.85 -3.35
C ALA A 178 10.24 14.80 -4.51
N LEU A 179 8.96 14.88 -4.83
CA LEU A 179 8.43 15.76 -5.88
C LEU A 179 7.37 16.69 -5.30
N PHE A 180 7.30 17.92 -5.84
CA PHE A 180 6.25 18.90 -5.52
C PHE A 180 6.24 19.37 -4.05
N SER A 181 7.37 19.30 -3.35
CA SER A 181 7.53 19.79 -1.97
C SER A 181 7.30 21.31 -1.87
N ASP A 182 7.51 22.05 -2.96
CA ASP A 182 7.26 23.49 -3.09
C ASP A 182 5.77 23.87 -3.00
N LEU A 183 4.87 22.90 -3.17
CA LEU A 183 3.43 23.11 -2.95
C LEU A 183 3.09 23.36 -1.47
N GLU A 184 3.89 22.80 -0.55
CA GLU A 184 3.67 22.84 0.91
C GLU A 184 2.28 22.36 1.35
N GLU A 185 1.62 21.53 0.51
CA GLU A 185 0.28 21.00 0.75
C GLU A 185 0.30 19.49 1.01
N ARG A 186 -0.56 19.05 1.92
CA ARG A 186 -0.80 17.63 2.15
C ARG A 186 -1.38 17.01 0.88
N ILE A 187 -0.76 15.97 0.37
CA ILE A 187 -1.25 15.26 -0.83
C ILE A 187 -2.14 14.10 -0.39
N ARG A 188 -3.42 14.15 -0.73
CA ARG A 188 -4.41 13.13 -0.36
C ARG A 188 -4.48 11.99 -1.36
N ASP A 189 -4.34 12.27 -2.64
CA ASP A 189 -4.43 11.24 -3.67
C ASP A 189 -3.55 11.58 -4.88
N VAL A 190 -3.11 10.53 -5.56
CA VAL A 190 -2.34 10.60 -6.80
C VAL A 190 -2.98 9.66 -7.80
N ARG A 191 -3.28 10.16 -9.01
CA ARG A 191 -3.92 9.37 -10.08
C ARG A 191 -3.29 9.65 -11.42
N VAL A 192 -3.24 8.64 -12.27
CA VAL A 192 -2.87 8.76 -13.68
C VAL A 192 -4.15 8.75 -14.52
N SER A 193 -4.33 9.77 -15.35
CA SER A 193 -5.48 9.84 -16.26
C SER A 193 -5.27 8.96 -17.49
N PRO A 194 -6.37 8.62 -18.21
CA PRO A 194 -6.28 7.81 -19.42
C PRO A 194 -5.42 8.42 -20.54
N ASP A 195 -5.26 9.76 -20.55
CA ASP A 195 -4.42 10.50 -21.49
C ASP A 195 -2.99 10.74 -20.97
N GLY A 196 -2.61 10.09 -19.87
CA GLY A 196 -1.26 10.01 -19.34
C GLY A 196 -0.81 11.17 -18.48
N TYR A 197 -1.69 12.07 -18.03
CA TYR A 197 -1.34 13.08 -17.03
C TYR A 197 -1.36 12.51 -15.62
N LEU A 198 -0.45 13.01 -14.78
CA LEU A 198 -0.51 12.78 -13.35
C LEU A 198 -1.39 13.88 -12.71
N TYR A 199 -2.32 13.47 -11.85
CA TYR A 199 -3.17 14.35 -11.06
C TYR A 199 -2.89 14.16 -9.59
N LEU A 200 -2.87 15.27 -8.86
CA LEU A 200 -2.72 15.32 -7.41
C LEU A 200 -3.99 15.93 -6.80
N VAL A 201 -4.43 15.36 -5.69
CA VAL A 201 -5.52 15.91 -4.88
C VAL A 201 -4.92 16.36 -3.55
N THR A 202 -5.10 17.62 -3.18
CA THR A 202 -4.62 18.15 -1.92
C THR A 202 -5.64 17.96 -0.79
N ASP A 203 -5.17 17.94 0.46
CA ASP A 203 -5.96 17.68 1.67
C ASP A 203 -6.04 18.94 2.53
N SER A 204 -6.99 19.82 2.19
CA SER A 204 -7.27 21.05 2.94
C SER A 204 -8.73 21.47 2.77
N ASP A 205 -9.21 22.44 3.59
CA ASP A 205 -10.56 23.02 3.46
C ASP A 205 -10.78 23.73 2.11
N GLN A 206 -9.70 24.11 1.45
CA GLN A 206 -9.67 24.67 0.10
C GLN A 206 -8.91 23.75 -0.84
N GLY A 207 -9.16 22.44 -0.76
CA GLY A 207 -8.48 21.42 -1.53
C GLY A 207 -8.52 21.68 -3.04
N ARG A 208 -7.44 21.30 -3.71
CA ARG A 208 -7.24 21.48 -5.16
C ARG A 208 -7.06 20.15 -5.86
N ILE A 209 -7.42 20.11 -7.13
CA ILE A 209 -7.01 19.08 -8.07
C ILE A 209 -5.98 19.71 -9.00
N LEU A 210 -4.77 19.23 -8.96
CA LEU A 210 -3.65 19.72 -9.74
C LEU A 210 -3.31 18.71 -10.84
N ARG A 211 -3.09 19.21 -12.07
CA ARG A 211 -2.58 18.41 -13.17
C ARG A 211 -1.10 18.74 -13.37
N VAL A 212 -0.28 17.70 -13.44
CA VAL A 212 1.15 17.86 -13.71
C VAL A 212 1.38 17.99 -15.20
N GLU A 213 2.08 19.06 -15.60
CA GLU A 213 2.50 19.36 -16.98
C GLU A 213 4.03 19.51 -17.04
N ARG A 214 4.59 19.39 -18.23
CA ARG A 214 6.00 19.70 -18.50
C ARG A 214 6.21 21.20 -18.69
#